data_713d03b82e6b0a7d096577439d44e1f7
#
_entry.id   713d03b82e6b0a7d096577439d44e1f7
#
_cell.length_a   1.000
_cell.length_b   1.000
_cell.length_c   1.000
_cell.angle_alpha   90.00
_cell.angle_beta   90.00
_cell.angle_gamma   90.00
#
_symmetry.space_group_name_H-M   'P 1'
#
loop_
_entity.id
_entity.type
_entity.pdbx_description
1 polymer ?
#
loop_
_entity_poly.entity_id
_entity_poly.type
_entity_poly.pdbx_seq_one_letter_code
_entity_poly.pdbx_strand_id
1 'polypeptide(L)'
;MRRWQGWSRRRSLLTALALVFVLAIPLPPFVLAVSLRLHYTGEPTAEARTRGQDAVWLGHAWVDGRKTAADVTALAEQLHGTGIRDLYVHAGPLEANGSLPLAMVAPKARWFTDAVHKAMPTLRVQAWLGNVVLPEKEHGTDLDDPAVRDRVTTSSAAVLDQGFDGIHFDFEPVRSGSKGYLAVLDQVHAMTQTRGVPLSVAAAQLDPASGLHDLAIALSGHGKWWSQEYFGQVARRVDQIAVMSYDTALPLESLYGGFVAQQTSLALEVTPPEVDLLMGLPAYWENNPSHRGSAETVAAAVRGARLGLGDSDRRNFGLALYVDFAATPAHWAAYRQGWCAADG
;
A
#
# COMPACT_ATOMS: atom_id res chain seq x y z
N MET A 1 27.22 -63.34 -14.08
CA MET A 1 27.21 -62.10 -14.85
C MET A 1 25.88 -61.32 -14.69
N ARG A 2 25.32 -61.09 -13.51
CA ARG A 2 24.02 -60.37 -13.35
C ARG A 2 24.08 -59.15 -12.43
N ARG A 3 25.25 -58.70 -11.96
CA ARG A 3 25.34 -57.59 -11.00
C ARG A 3 25.65 -56.21 -11.60
N TRP A 4 25.94 -56.06 -12.90
CA TRP A 4 26.35 -54.80 -13.48
C TRP A 4 25.19 -53.98 -14.14
N GLN A 5 24.07 -54.60 -14.43
CA GLN A 5 22.93 -53.89 -15.04
C GLN A 5 22.10 -53.06 -14.05
N GLY A 6 22.12 -53.34 -12.78
CA GLY A 6 21.39 -52.56 -11.74
C GLY A 6 22.04 -51.23 -11.38
N TRP A 7 23.36 -51.12 -11.57
CA TRP A 7 24.14 -49.94 -11.19
C TRP A 7 24.05 -48.82 -12.22
N SER A 8 23.93 -49.16 -13.48
CA SER A 8 23.72 -48.20 -14.57
C SER A 8 22.33 -47.57 -14.53
N ARG A 9 21.30 -48.35 -14.27
CA ARG A 9 19.92 -47.83 -14.15
C ARG A 9 19.71 -46.90 -12.94
N ARG A 10 20.33 -47.19 -11.78
CA ARG A 10 20.32 -46.29 -10.62
C ARG A 10 21.05 -44.98 -10.86
N ARG A 11 22.20 -45.02 -11.55
CA ARG A 11 22.93 -43.81 -11.94
C ARG A 11 22.15 -42.99 -12.95
N SER A 12 21.55 -43.60 -13.97
CA SER A 12 20.68 -42.91 -14.95
C SER A 12 19.43 -42.28 -14.28
N LEU A 13 18.82 -42.95 -13.30
CA LEU A 13 17.70 -42.41 -12.53
C LEU A 13 18.11 -41.24 -11.63
N LEU A 14 19.25 -41.34 -10.97
CA LEU A 14 19.78 -40.25 -10.14
C LEU A 14 20.22 -39.05 -11.00
N THR A 15 20.81 -39.31 -12.17
CA THR A 15 21.15 -38.23 -13.11
C THR A 15 19.91 -37.58 -13.70
N ALA A 16 18.88 -38.34 -14.04
CA ALA A 16 17.60 -37.83 -14.52
C ALA A 16 16.86 -37.02 -13.41
N LEU A 17 16.84 -37.52 -12.17
CA LEU A 17 16.28 -36.79 -11.03
C LEU A 17 17.08 -35.52 -10.74
N ALA A 18 18.40 -35.54 -10.79
CA ALA A 18 19.25 -34.36 -10.62
C ALA A 18 19.02 -33.34 -11.74
N LEU A 19 18.88 -33.77 -13.00
CA LEU A 19 18.53 -32.92 -14.13
C LEU A 19 17.13 -32.31 -13.99
N VAL A 20 16.14 -33.09 -13.57
CA VAL A 20 14.79 -32.59 -13.26
C VAL A 20 14.84 -31.57 -12.13
N PHE A 21 15.61 -31.81 -11.08
CA PHE A 21 15.78 -30.85 -9.97
C PHE A 21 16.50 -29.58 -10.42
N VAL A 22 17.56 -29.69 -11.22
CA VAL A 22 18.34 -28.55 -11.76
C VAL A 22 17.50 -27.70 -12.71
N LEU A 23 16.56 -28.30 -13.45
CA LEU A 23 15.66 -27.57 -14.35
C LEU A 23 14.37 -27.09 -13.65
N ALA A 24 13.86 -27.83 -12.68
CA ALA A 24 12.61 -27.49 -12.00
C ALA A 24 12.76 -26.34 -10.98
N ILE A 25 13.91 -26.18 -10.35
CA ILE A 25 14.13 -25.11 -9.34
C ILE A 25 14.19 -23.71 -9.97
N PRO A 26 14.94 -23.46 -11.08
CA PRO A 26 15.01 -22.13 -11.69
C PRO A 26 13.79 -21.78 -12.54
N LEU A 27 12.95 -22.75 -12.93
CA LEU A 27 11.84 -22.53 -13.83
C LEU A 27 10.76 -21.59 -13.26
N PRO A 28 10.27 -21.73 -12.01
CA PRO A 28 9.28 -20.81 -11.45
C PRO A 28 9.77 -19.36 -11.37
N PRO A 29 10.96 -19.04 -10.84
CA PRO A 29 11.43 -17.65 -10.79
C PRO A 29 11.71 -17.09 -12.20
N PHE A 30 12.12 -17.92 -13.16
CA PHE A 30 12.30 -17.50 -14.54
C PHE A 30 10.95 -17.14 -15.18
N VAL A 31 9.93 -18.00 -15.05
CA VAL A 31 8.57 -17.75 -15.56
C VAL A 31 8.00 -16.48 -14.94
N LEU A 32 8.15 -16.31 -13.62
CA LEU A 32 7.73 -15.09 -12.94
C LEU A 32 8.44 -13.85 -13.50
N ALA A 33 9.76 -13.89 -13.66
CA ALA A 33 10.52 -12.77 -14.19
C ALA A 33 10.10 -12.41 -15.64
N VAL A 34 9.84 -13.42 -16.48
CA VAL A 34 9.33 -13.20 -17.83
C VAL A 34 7.94 -12.58 -17.79
N SER A 35 7.04 -13.11 -16.97
CA SER A 35 5.69 -12.58 -16.80
C SER A 35 5.71 -11.11 -16.36
N LEU A 36 6.48 -10.77 -15.33
CA LEU A 36 6.60 -9.39 -14.85
C LEU A 36 7.20 -8.46 -15.94
N ARG A 37 8.21 -8.93 -16.68
CA ARG A 37 8.75 -8.14 -17.80
C ARG A 37 7.70 -7.90 -18.88
N LEU A 38 6.86 -8.88 -19.20
CA LEU A 38 5.78 -8.71 -20.15
C LEU A 38 4.77 -7.66 -19.70
N HIS A 39 4.42 -7.61 -18.41
CA HIS A 39 3.58 -6.54 -17.85
C HIS A 39 4.23 -5.15 -17.92
N TYR A 40 5.54 -5.05 -18.07
CA TYR A 40 6.26 -3.78 -18.18
C TYR A 40 6.54 -3.36 -19.64
N THR A 41 6.10 -4.16 -20.60
CA THR A 41 6.27 -3.85 -22.03
C THR A 41 5.19 -2.91 -22.55
N GLY A 42 5.45 -2.27 -23.70
CA GLY A 42 4.54 -1.32 -24.33
C GLY A 42 4.70 0.11 -23.77
N GLU A 43 3.91 1.03 -24.27
CA GLU A 43 3.86 2.41 -23.80
C GLU A 43 2.54 2.66 -23.06
N PRO A 44 2.57 3.35 -21.91
CA PRO A 44 1.34 3.77 -21.26
C PRO A 44 0.52 4.70 -22.15
N THR A 45 -0.80 4.59 -22.10
CA THR A 45 -1.68 5.47 -22.87
C THR A 45 -1.57 6.91 -22.37
N ALA A 46 -1.90 7.87 -23.24
CA ALA A 46 -1.85 9.29 -22.89
C ALA A 46 -2.87 9.63 -21.79
N GLU A 47 -4.00 8.92 -21.75
CA GLU A 47 -5.11 9.07 -20.82
C GLU A 47 -4.82 8.49 -19.42
N ALA A 48 -3.81 7.59 -19.31
CA ALA A 48 -3.37 7.04 -18.04
C ALA A 48 -2.54 8.07 -17.25
N ARG A 49 -3.22 9.08 -16.73
CA ARG A 49 -2.68 10.23 -15.99
C ARG A 49 -3.48 10.49 -14.73
N THR A 50 -3.01 11.44 -13.92
CA THR A 50 -3.72 11.84 -12.71
C THR A 50 -5.16 12.26 -13.00
N ARG A 51 -6.04 11.91 -12.07
CA ARG A 51 -7.47 12.24 -12.07
C ARG A 51 -7.84 13.10 -10.86
N GLY A 52 -6.83 13.67 -10.19
CA GLY A 52 -7.02 14.48 -9.00
C GLY A 52 -7.48 13.65 -7.78
N GLN A 53 -7.09 12.37 -7.72
CA GLN A 53 -7.44 11.44 -6.65
C GLN A 53 -6.21 10.95 -5.87
N ASP A 54 -5.06 11.62 -6.05
CA ASP A 54 -3.80 11.19 -5.51
C ASP A 54 -3.67 11.50 -4.01
N ALA A 55 -2.74 10.84 -3.34
CA ALA A 55 -2.48 11.02 -1.91
C ALA A 55 -0.97 11.11 -1.60
N VAL A 56 -0.66 11.57 -0.39
CA VAL A 56 0.68 11.50 0.18
C VAL A 56 0.61 11.18 1.67
N TRP A 57 1.47 10.27 2.14
CA TRP A 57 1.66 10.02 3.56
C TRP A 57 2.57 11.08 4.15
N LEU A 58 2.11 11.72 5.21
CA LEU A 58 2.83 12.73 5.98
C LEU A 58 3.23 12.16 7.35
N GLY A 59 4.49 12.37 7.69
CA GLY A 59 5.04 11.88 8.95
C GLY A 59 4.49 12.57 10.19
N HIS A 60 4.78 11.99 11.35
CA HIS A 60 4.30 12.43 12.66
C HIS A 60 4.69 13.87 13.03
N ALA A 61 5.78 14.39 12.43
CA ALA A 61 6.26 15.76 12.68
C ALA A 61 5.21 16.86 12.44
N TRP A 62 4.19 16.59 11.64
CA TRP A 62 3.14 17.55 11.30
C TRP A 62 2.15 17.79 12.45
N VAL A 63 2.03 16.85 13.37
CA VAL A 63 1.05 16.92 14.48
C VAL A 63 1.67 16.92 15.87
N ASP A 64 2.99 16.73 16.00
CA ASP A 64 3.68 16.71 17.29
C ASP A 64 4.33 18.04 17.73
N GLY A 65 4.28 19.06 16.86
CA GLY A 65 4.80 20.39 17.13
C GLY A 65 6.16 20.71 16.52
N ARG A 66 6.75 19.81 15.76
CA ARG A 66 8.03 20.06 15.03
C ARG A 66 7.86 20.87 13.75
N LYS A 67 6.64 21.00 13.23
CA LYS A 67 6.31 21.78 12.02
C LYS A 67 5.66 23.11 12.37
N THR A 68 5.82 24.09 11.48
CA THR A 68 5.38 25.48 11.61
C THR A 68 4.47 25.90 10.47
N ALA A 69 3.92 27.12 10.52
CA ALA A 69 3.14 27.69 9.42
C ALA A 69 3.96 27.85 8.12
N ALA A 70 5.27 28.10 8.22
CA ALA A 70 6.14 28.15 7.06
C ALA A 70 6.29 26.79 6.38
N ASP A 71 6.31 25.69 7.16
CA ASP A 71 6.33 24.33 6.59
C ASP A 71 5.01 24.03 5.86
N VAL A 72 3.85 24.49 6.37
CA VAL A 72 2.57 24.34 5.68
C VAL A 72 2.55 25.13 4.36
N THR A 73 3.13 26.32 4.34
CA THR A 73 3.27 27.08 3.09
C THR A 73 4.15 26.34 2.09
N ALA A 74 5.30 25.82 2.52
CA ALA A 74 6.19 25.04 1.65
C ALA A 74 5.52 23.76 1.14
N LEU A 75 4.71 23.08 1.98
CA LEU A 75 3.91 21.93 1.56
C LEU A 75 2.89 22.35 0.48
N ALA A 76 2.21 23.48 0.65
CA ALA A 76 1.25 23.96 -0.35
C ALA A 76 1.93 24.25 -1.69
N GLU A 77 3.11 24.86 -1.68
CA GLU A 77 3.93 25.09 -2.88
C GLU A 77 4.35 23.76 -3.53
N GLN A 78 4.76 22.79 -2.70
CA GLN A 78 5.16 21.47 -3.19
C GLN A 78 4.00 20.68 -3.80
N LEU A 79 2.78 20.84 -3.31
CA LEU A 79 1.61 20.14 -3.82
C LEU A 79 0.93 20.86 -4.98
N HIS A 80 1.27 22.11 -5.24
CA HIS A 80 0.71 22.88 -6.35
C HIS A 80 0.96 22.19 -7.70
N GLY A 81 -0.07 22.08 -8.54
CA GLY A 81 0.03 21.45 -9.85
C GLY A 81 0.19 19.92 -9.79
N THR A 82 -0.12 19.29 -8.66
CA THR A 82 -0.21 17.83 -8.53
C THR A 82 -1.66 17.38 -8.50
N GLY A 83 -1.89 16.06 -8.63
CA GLY A 83 -3.21 15.45 -8.45
C GLY A 83 -3.55 15.11 -7.00
N ILE A 84 -2.73 15.55 -6.03
CA ILE A 84 -2.93 15.20 -4.62
C ILE A 84 -4.16 15.89 -4.08
N ARG A 85 -5.06 15.07 -3.54
CA ARG A 85 -6.30 15.43 -2.86
C ARG A 85 -6.25 15.08 -1.38
N ASP A 86 -5.58 13.97 -1.04
CA ASP A 86 -5.58 13.40 0.30
C ASP A 86 -4.20 13.47 0.97
N LEU A 87 -4.17 13.93 2.21
CA LEU A 87 -3.01 13.90 3.09
C LEU A 87 -3.26 12.87 4.20
N TYR A 88 -2.53 11.75 4.19
CA TYR A 88 -2.57 10.77 5.28
C TYR A 88 -1.55 11.17 6.35
N VAL A 89 -2.02 11.76 7.43
CA VAL A 89 -1.15 12.35 8.45
C VAL A 89 -1.02 11.41 9.65
N HIS A 90 0.19 10.98 9.96
CA HIS A 90 0.45 10.06 11.05
C HIS A 90 0.08 10.70 12.40
N ALA A 91 -1.14 10.44 12.86
CA ALA A 91 -1.69 10.90 14.13
C ALA A 91 -1.67 9.83 15.24
N GLY A 92 -1.20 8.62 14.90
CA GLY A 92 -0.98 7.48 15.80
C GLY A 92 0.47 7.38 16.27
N PRO A 93 0.94 6.16 16.67
CA PRO A 93 0.19 4.89 16.59
C PRO A 93 -0.93 4.79 17.63
N LEU A 94 -1.86 3.86 17.38
CA LEU A 94 -2.75 3.37 18.43
C LEU A 94 -1.94 2.53 19.44
N GLU A 95 -2.38 2.48 20.67
CA GLU A 95 -1.87 1.50 21.64
C GLU A 95 -2.36 0.09 21.26
N ALA A 96 -1.68 -0.95 21.75
CA ALA A 96 -2.07 -2.34 21.47
C ALA A 96 -3.51 -2.68 21.90
N ASN A 97 -4.05 -1.98 22.88
CA ASN A 97 -5.44 -2.11 23.31
C ASN A 97 -6.46 -1.32 22.46
N GLY A 98 -6.02 -0.63 21.40
CA GLY A 98 -6.85 0.18 20.51
C GLY A 98 -7.09 1.63 20.96
N SER A 99 -6.56 2.06 22.09
CA SER A 99 -6.69 3.45 22.55
C SER A 99 -5.69 4.37 21.84
N LEU A 100 -6.01 5.66 21.79
CA LEU A 100 -5.14 6.71 21.27
C LEU A 100 -4.92 7.79 22.33
N PRO A 101 -3.72 7.91 22.91
CA PRO A 101 -3.39 8.99 23.81
C PRO A 101 -3.14 10.31 23.04
N LEU A 102 -4.16 10.82 22.39
CA LEU A 102 -4.11 11.88 21.36
C LEU A 102 -3.39 13.14 21.84
N ALA A 103 -3.62 13.57 23.09
CA ALA A 103 -2.96 14.74 23.67
C ALA A 103 -1.43 14.58 23.78
N MET A 104 -0.94 13.35 23.84
CA MET A 104 0.49 13.03 23.91
C MET A 104 1.10 12.84 22.53
N VAL A 105 0.41 12.08 21.68
CA VAL A 105 0.97 11.70 20.36
C VAL A 105 0.74 12.75 19.29
N ALA A 106 -0.38 13.48 19.34
CA ALA A 106 -0.71 14.48 18.32
C ALA A 106 -1.23 15.80 18.93
N PRO A 107 -0.46 16.45 19.81
CA PRO A 107 -0.88 17.66 20.54
C PRO A 107 -1.17 18.86 19.62
N LYS A 108 -0.71 18.82 18.38
CA LYS A 108 -0.92 19.87 17.37
C LYS A 108 -1.85 19.46 16.23
N ALA A 109 -2.60 18.36 16.40
CA ALA A 109 -3.52 17.86 15.39
C ALA A 109 -4.48 18.96 14.87
N ARG A 110 -5.23 19.63 15.77
CA ARG A 110 -6.15 20.71 15.39
C ARG A 110 -5.45 21.88 14.71
N TRP A 111 -4.30 22.31 15.25
CA TRP A 111 -3.54 23.38 14.60
C TRP A 111 -3.19 23.03 13.16
N PHE A 112 -2.76 21.78 12.92
CA PHE A 112 -2.38 21.33 11.60
C PHE A 112 -3.57 21.28 10.63
N THR A 113 -4.69 20.67 11.05
CA THR A 113 -5.91 20.62 10.21
C THR A 113 -6.40 22.02 9.86
N ASP A 114 -6.49 22.93 10.84
CA ASP A 114 -6.88 24.33 10.62
C ASP A 114 -5.92 25.06 9.65
N ALA A 115 -4.60 24.83 9.79
CA ALA A 115 -3.59 25.46 8.93
C ALA A 115 -3.66 24.94 7.48
N VAL A 116 -3.88 23.63 7.29
CA VAL A 116 -4.05 23.04 5.96
C VAL A 116 -5.34 23.52 5.31
N HIS A 117 -6.47 23.48 6.00
CA HIS A 117 -7.76 23.96 5.45
C HIS A 117 -7.71 25.43 5.06
N LYS A 118 -6.97 26.26 5.81
CA LYS A 118 -6.75 27.66 5.46
C LYS A 118 -5.88 27.83 4.21
N ALA A 119 -4.80 27.08 4.09
CA ALA A 119 -3.83 27.20 3.01
C ALA A 119 -4.25 26.45 1.74
N MET A 120 -4.92 25.30 1.89
CA MET A 120 -5.26 24.35 0.84
C MET A 120 -6.68 23.81 1.05
N PRO A 121 -7.74 24.64 0.88
CA PRO A 121 -9.11 24.31 1.29
C PRO A 121 -9.75 23.16 0.50
N THR A 122 -9.15 22.71 -0.59
CA THR A 122 -9.65 21.59 -1.41
C THR A 122 -9.04 20.25 -1.02
N LEU A 123 -8.00 20.24 -0.18
CA LEU A 123 -7.38 19.01 0.29
C LEU A 123 -8.11 18.43 1.49
N ARG A 124 -8.11 17.10 1.59
CA ARG A 124 -8.63 16.37 2.74
C ARG A 124 -7.47 15.91 3.61
N VAL A 125 -7.57 16.10 4.90
CA VAL A 125 -6.60 15.65 5.90
C VAL A 125 -7.17 14.43 6.60
N GLN A 126 -6.65 13.23 6.30
CA GLN A 126 -7.09 11.99 6.93
C GLN A 126 -6.10 11.59 8.03
N ALA A 127 -6.61 11.22 9.19
CA ALA A 127 -5.78 10.76 10.29
C ALA A 127 -5.26 9.34 9.99
N TRP A 128 -3.95 9.23 9.78
CA TRP A 128 -3.29 7.94 9.63
C TRP A 128 -3.08 7.33 11.01
N LEU A 129 -3.85 6.27 11.28
CA LEU A 129 -3.87 5.50 12.50
C LEU A 129 -3.55 4.04 12.19
N GLY A 130 -2.80 3.40 13.06
CA GLY A 130 -2.49 1.99 12.91
C GLY A 130 -1.68 1.46 14.06
N ASN A 131 -1.41 0.18 14.01
CA ASN A 131 -0.45 -0.51 14.88
C ASN A 131 -0.12 -1.87 14.26
N VAL A 132 0.94 -2.50 14.76
CA VAL A 132 1.18 -3.92 14.49
C VAL A 132 0.05 -4.77 15.08
N VAL A 133 -0.29 -5.88 14.42
CA VAL A 133 -1.44 -6.71 14.82
C VAL A 133 -1.07 -8.16 15.11
N LEU A 134 -1.88 -8.80 15.98
CA LEU A 134 -1.85 -10.24 16.19
C LEU A 134 -2.42 -10.99 14.96
N PRO A 135 -2.00 -12.21 14.71
CA PRO A 135 -0.93 -12.98 15.41
C PRO A 135 0.50 -12.70 14.86
N GLU A 136 0.66 -11.77 13.94
CA GLU A 136 1.96 -11.54 13.28
C GLU A 136 3.00 -10.91 14.23
N LYS A 137 2.55 -10.14 15.21
CA LYS A 137 3.40 -9.52 16.23
C LYS A 137 2.87 -9.83 17.63
N GLU A 138 3.73 -10.41 18.47
CA GLU A 138 3.39 -10.92 19.80
C GLU A 138 2.71 -9.89 20.73
N HIS A 139 3.05 -8.61 20.58
CA HIS A 139 2.46 -7.51 21.37
C HIS A 139 1.57 -6.59 20.51
N GLY A 140 1.05 -7.11 19.38
CA GLY A 140 0.20 -6.36 18.48
C GLY A 140 -1.22 -6.19 18.99
N THR A 141 -1.97 -5.36 18.30
CA THR A 141 -3.39 -5.12 18.54
C THR A 141 -4.20 -6.37 18.20
N ASP A 142 -5.01 -6.84 19.15
CA ASP A 142 -5.93 -7.96 18.94
C ASP A 142 -7.25 -7.46 18.33
N LEU A 143 -7.34 -7.48 17.01
CA LEU A 143 -8.56 -7.07 16.31
C LEU A 143 -9.70 -8.10 16.41
N ASP A 144 -9.46 -9.31 16.91
CA ASP A 144 -10.51 -10.28 17.19
C ASP A 144 -11.23 -9.99 18.52
N ASP A 145 -10.61 -9.20 19.43
CA ASP A 145 -11.26 -8.73 20.67
C ASP A 145 -12.25 -7.57 20.38
N PRO A 146 -13.57 -7.77 20.62
CA PRO A 146 -14.56 -6.71 20.42
C PRO A 146 -14.26 -5.44 21.23
N ALA A 147 -13.73 -5.57 22.46
CA ALA A 147 -13.42 -4.41 23.30
C ALA A 147 -12.26 -3.57 22.75
N VAL A 148 -11.32 -4.21 22.03
CA VAL A 148 -10.26 -3.50 21.30
C VAL A 148 -10.87 -2.74 20.11
N ARG A 149 -11.73 -3.36 19.31
CA ARG A 149 -12.41 -2.70 18.18
C ARG A 149 -13.26 -1.50 18.63
N ASP A 150 -13.96 -1.61 19.76
CA ASP A 150 -14.73 -0.49 20.32
C ASP A 150 -13.82 0.68 20.71
N ARG A 151 -12.64 0.39 21.28
CA ARG A 151 -11.64 1.43 21.57
C ARG A 151 -11.03 2.05 20.32
N VAL A 152 -10.75 1.26 19.29
CA VAL A 152 -10.31 1.77 17.98
C VAL A 152 -11.36 2.73 17.40
N THR A 153 -12.64 2.35 17.44
CA THR A 153 -13.75 3.20 16.98
C THR A 153 -13.84 4.50 17.79
N THR A 154 -13.73 4.41 19.12
CA THR A 154 -13.74 5.59 19.99
C THR A 154 -12.54 6.50 19.71
N SER A 155 -11.35 5.94 19.53
CA SER A 155 -10.12 6.68 19.19
C SER A 155 -10.24 7.37 17.83
N SER A 156 -10.83 6.69 16.86
CA SER A 156 -11.12 7.27 15.53
C SER A 156 -12.10 8.42 15.60
N ALA A 157 -13.15 8.33 16.43
CA ALA A 157 -14.07 9.43 16.66
C ALA A 157 -13.37 10.63 17.32
N ALA A 158 -12.54 10.38 18.33
CA ALA A 158 -11.82 11.45 19.05
C ALA A 158 -10.82 12.21 18.15
N VAL A 159 -10.16 11.52 17.21
CA VAL A 159 -9.25 12.21 16.29
C VAL A 159 -10.02 13.04 15.24
N LEU A 160 -11.18 12.59 14.76
CA LEU A 160 -12.05 13.38 13.89
C LEU A 160 -12.52 14.69 14.56
N ASP A 161 -12.71 14.69 15.88
CA ASP A 161 -13.04 15.89 16.67
C ASP A 161 -11.91 16.93 16.66
N GLN A 162 -10.71 16.59 16.16
CA GLN A 162 -9.61 17.53 15.92
C GLN A 162 -9.65 18.17 14.51
N GLY A 163 -10.71 17.94 13.72
CA GLY A 163 -10.89 18.56 12.42
C GLY A 163 -10.32 17.76 11.25
N PHE A 164 -9.97 16.49 11.45
CA PHE A 164 -9.62 15.61 10.33
C PHE A 164 -10.84 15.32 9.47
N ASP A 165 -10.61 15.21 8.16
CA ASP A 165 -11.63 14.98 7.14
C ASP A 165 -11.87 13.50 6.85
N GLY A 166 -11.19 12.60 7.57
CA GLY A 166 -11.31 11.15 7.40
C GLY A 166 -10.34 10.36 8.28
N ILE A 167 -10.47 9.05 8.19
CA ILE A 167 -9.58 8.08 8.85
C ILE A 167 -8.84 7.28 7.76
N HIS A 168 -7.54 7.12 7.93
CA HIS A 168 -6.70 6.23 7.14
C HIS A 168 -6.09 5.17 8.03
N PHE A 169 -6.55 3.91 7.92
CA PHE A 169 -6.01 2.82 8.71
C PHE A 169 -4.80 2.17 8.04
N ASP A 170 -3.79 1.91 8.86
CA ASP A 170 -2.56 1.21 8.51
C ASP A 170 -2.23 0.19 9.61
N PHE A 171 -3.04 -0.86 9.68
CA PHE A 171 -2.77 -2.00 10.53
C PHE A 171 -1.90 -3.00 9.78
N GLU A 172 -0.71 -3.31 10.32
CA GLU A 172 0.26 -4.16 9.62
C GLU A 172 1.04 -5.10 10.55
N PRO A 173 1.30 -6.30 10.06
CA PRO A 173 0.68 -6.94 8.90
C PRO A 173 -0.66 -7.59 9.25
N VAL A 174 -1.67 -7.41 8.42
CA VAL A 174 -2.96 -8.11 8.53
C VAL A 174 -2.94 -9.35 7.65
N ARG A 175 -3.28 -10.52 8.20
CA ARG A 175 -3.43 -11.75 7.41
C ARG A 175 -4.65 -11.71 6.51
N SER A 176 -4.51 -12.28 5.31
CA SER A 176 -5.65 -12.59 4.45
C SER A 176 -6.69 -13.41 5.23
N GLY A 177 -7.97 -13.03 5.15
CA GLY A 177 -9.05 -13.71 5.86
C GLY A 177 -9.29 -13.27 7.32
N SER A 178 -8.58 -12.25 7.83
CA SER A 178 -8.81 -11.70 9.18
C SER A 178 -10.24 -11.17 9.34
N LYS A 179 -11.04 -11.83 10.17
CA LYS A 179 -12.42 -11.43 10.47
C LYS A 179 -12.48 -10.23 11.40
N GLY A 180 -11.54 -10.13 12.35
CA GLY A 180 -11.43 -8.98 13.25
C GLY A 180 -11.14 -7.70 12.51
N TYR A 181 -10.27 -7.75 11.48
CA TYR A 181 -10.00 -6.59 10.64
C TYR A 181 -11.25 -6.16 9.84
N LEU A 182 -11.98 -7.09 9.23
CA LEU A 182 -13.24 -6.75 8.55
C LEU A 182 -14.25 -6.15 9.53
N ALA A 183 -14.34 -6.68 10.75
CA ALA A 183 -15.29 -6.19 11.76
C ALA A 183 -14.95 -4.76 12.24
N VAL A 184 -13.66 -4.42 12.42
CA VAL A 184 -13.29 -3.04 12.78
C VAL A 184 -13.57 -2.07 11.63
N LEU A 185 -13.36 -2.49 10.38
CA LEU A 185 -13.74 -1.68 9.22
C LEU A 185 -15.24 -1.42 9.18
N ASP A 186 -16.07 -2.46 9.37
CA ASP A 186 -17.54 -2.29 9.41
C ASP A 186 -17.98 -1.31 10.52
N GLN A 187 -17.39 -1.40 11.73
CA GLN A 187 -17.70 -0.50 12.85
C GLN A 187 -17.28 0.95 12.58
N VAL A 188 -16.05 1.15 12.11
CA VAL A 188 -15.54 2.50 11.88
C VAL A 188 -16.17 3.12 10.63
N HIS A 189 -16.42 2.34 9.57
CA HIS A 189 -17.12 2.84 8.39
C HIS A 189 -18.54 3.33 8.73
N ALA A 190 -19.28 2.58 9.54
CA ALA A 190 -20.59 3.02 10.01
C ALA A 190 -20.49 4.37 10.78
N MET A 191 -19.47 4.56 11.60
CA MET A 191 -19.22 5.81 12.33
C MET A 191 -18.82 6.94 11.38
N THR A 192 -17.90 6.72 10.44
CA THR A 192 -17.46 7.75 9.48
C THR A 192 -18.59 8.17 8.54
N GLN A 193 -19.44 7.24 8.09
CA GLN A 193 -20.63 7.55 7.29
C GLN A 193 -21.60 8.48 8.03
N THR A 194 -21.82 8.31 9.34
CA THR A 194 -22.69 9.23 10.11
C THR A 194 -22.10 10.64 10.23
N ARG A 195 -20.79 10.79 10.06
CA ARG A 195 -20.07 12.06 10.08
C ARG A 195 -19.85 12.65 8.67
N GLY A 196 -20.20 11.91 7.62
CA GLY A 196 -20.00 12.34 6.23
C GLY A 196 -18.53 12.42 5.81
N VAL A 197 -17.65 11.62 6.41
CA VAL A 197 -16.20 11.59 6.15
C VAL A 197 -15.76 10.20 5.67
N PRO A 198 -14.71 10.09 4.83
CA PRO A 198 -14.25 8.80 4.32
C PRO A 198 -13.48 7.98 5.36
N LEU A 199 -13.58 6.65 5.20
CA LEU A 199 -12.67 5.67 5.73
C LEU A 199 -11.76 5.20 4.60
N SER A 200 -10.45 5.26 4.79
CA SER A 200 -9.45 4.69 3.89
C SER A 200 -8.52 3.72 4.59
N VAL A 201 -7.85 2.87 3.82
CA VAL A 201 -6.88 1.90 4.35
C VAL A 201 -5.63 1.81 3.50
N ALA A 202 -4.47 1.61 4.14
CA ALA A 202 -3.30 1.00 3.52
C ALA A 202 -3.55 -0.51 3.39
N ALA A 203 -3.31 -1.04 2.21
CA ALA A 203 -3.60 -2.44 1.89
C ALA A 203 -2.34 -3.20 1.50
N ALA A 204 -2.22 -4.43 1.97
CA ALA A 204 -1.19 -5.33 1.49
C ALA A 204 -1.36 -5.58 -0.02
N GLN A 205 -0.26 -5.97 -0.66
CA GLN A 205 -0.24 -6.40 -2.06
C GLN A 205 -1.19 -7.58 -2.29
N LEU A 206 -1.78 -7.65 -3.47
CA LEU A 206 -2.65 -8.75 -3.87
C LEU A 206 -1.82 -9.98 -4.25
N ASP A 207 -2.37 -11.14 -3.94
CA ASP A 207 -1.81 -12.42 -4.36
C ASP A 207 -1.66 -12.46 -5.90
N PRO A 208 -0.43 -12.52 -6.42
CA PRO A 208 -0.21 -12.47 -7.88
C PRO A 208 -0.71 -13.74 -8.60
N ALA A 209 -0.92 -14.82 -7.87
CA ALA A 209 -1.59 -16.02 -8.35
C ALA A 209 -2.30 -16.71 -7.17
N SER A 210 -3.52 -17.20 -7.43
CA SER A 210 -4.37 -17.79 -6.39
C SER A 210 -3.64 -18.85 -5.56
N GLY A 211 -3.65 -18.66 -4.23
CA GLY A 211 -3.05 -19.58 -3.25
C GLY A 211 -1.58 -19.32 -2.91
N LEU A 212 -0.91 -18.33 -3.51
CA LEU A 212 0.47 -17.99 -3.14
C LEU A 212 0.55 -17.41 -1.72
N HIS A 213 -0.47 -16.71 -1.24
CA HIS A 213 -0.53 -16.21 0.13
C HIS A 213 -0.48 -17.35 1.15
N ASP A 214 -1.21 -18.46 0.90
CA ASP A 214 -1.19 -19.66 1.77
C ASP A 214 0.19 -20.33 1.75
N LEU A 215 0.79 -20.44 0.56
CA LEU A 215 2.15 -20.97 0.42
C LEU A 215 3.19 -20.09 1.14
N ALA A 216 3.06 -18.77 1.04
CA ALA A 216 3.94 -17.84 1.76
C ALA A 216 3.83 -18.03 3.27
N ILE A 217 2.61 -18.13 3.82
CA ILE A 217 2.38 -18.40 5.24
C ILE A 217 2.96 -19.77 5.63
N ALA A 218 2.75 -20.79 4.82
CA ALA A 218 3.26 -22.15 5.12
C ALA A 218 4.79 -22.22 5.14
N LEU A 219 5.47 -21.42 4.31
CA LEU A 219 6.95 -21.43 4.21
C LEU A 219 7.64 -20.46 5.18
N SER A 220 7.06 -19.30 5.44
CA SER A 220 7.69 -18.23 6.23
C SER A 220 7.04 -18.00 7.60
N GLY A 221 5.83 -18.52 7.82
CA GLY A 221 5.02 -18.22 8.99
C GLY A 221 4.30 -16.86 8.92
N HIS A 222 4.57 -16.05 7.89
CA HIS A 222 4.05 -14.69 7.75
C HIS A 222 3.25 -14.51 6.46
N GLY A 223 2.15 -13.76 6.57
CA GLY A 223 1.37 -13.34 5.41
C GLY A 223 2.07 -12.19 4.66
N LYS A 224 2.29 -12.36 3.36
CA LYS A 224 2.86 -11.30 2.49
C LYS A 224 1.79 -10.63 1.63
N TRP A 225 0.81 -11.39 1.18
CA TRP A 225 -0.22 -10.95 0.25
C TRP A 225 -1.62 -11.22 0.81
N TRP A 226 -2.58 -10.42 0.38
CA TRP A 226 -3.99 -10.75 0.54
C TRP A 226 -4.50 -11.52 -0.67
N SER A 227 -5.36 -12.51 -0.46
CA SER A 227 -6.11 -13.10 -1.57
C SER A 227 -6.94 -12.01 -2.27
N GLN A 228 -7.15 -12.14 -3.57
CA GLN A 228 -7.98 -11.19 -4.33
C GLN A 228 -9.40 -11.11 -3.75
N GLU A 229 -9.95 -12.23 -3.29
CA GLU A 229 -11.26 -12.26 -2.62
C GLU A 229 -11.26 -11.43 -1.32
N TYR A 230 -10.23 -11.60 -0.46
CA TYR A 230 -10.14 -10.86 0.79
C TYR A 230 -9.91 -9.36 0.55
N PHE A 231 -9.05 -9.03 -0.41
CA PHE A 231 -8.87 -7.65 -0.83
C PHE A 231 -10.19 -7.00 -1.25
N GLY A 232 -11.00 -7.70 -2.07
CA GLY A 232 -12.32 -7.24 -2.46
C GLY A 232 -13.30 -7.12 -1.27
N GLN A 233 -13.18 -7.97 -0.24
CA GLN A 233 -13.97 -7.84 1.00
C GLN A 233 -13.59 -6.58 1.78
N VAL A 234 -12.30 -6.25 1.88
CA VAL A 234 -11.82 -5.00 2.48
C VAL A 234 -12.28 -3.80 1.66
N ALA A 235 -12.09 -3.82 0.34
CA ALA A 235 -12.44 -2.72 -0.55
C ALA A 235 -13.94 -2.33 -0.49
N ARG A 236 -14.82 -3.31 -0.26
CA ARG A 236 -16.27 -3.04 -0.09
C ARG A 236 -16.66 -2.41 1.26
N ARG A 237 -15.72 -2.25 2.18
CA ARG A 237 -15.92 -1.72 3.55
C ARG A 237 -15.29 -0.36 3.78
N VAL A 238 -14.73 0.22 2.73
CA VAL A 238 -14.01 1.48 2.80
C VAL A 238 -14.36 2.37 1.61
N ASP A 239 -14.12 3.67 1.73
CA ASP A 239 -14.33 4.63 0.64
C ASP A 239 -13.06 4.75 -0.24
N GLN A 240 -11.89 4.36 0.31
CA GLN A 240 -10.61 4.47 -0.39
C GLN A 240 -9.66 3.37 0.09
N ILE A 241 -8.88 2.80 -0.84
CA ILE A 241 -7.88 1.78 -0.57
C ILE A 241 -6.57 2.09 -1.30
N ALA A 242 -5.47 2.17 -0.56
CA ALA A 242 -4.13 2.42 -1.08
C ALA A 242 -3.27 1.16 -0.99
N VAL A 243 -2.93 0.57 -2.13
CA VAL A 243 -2.12 -0.65 -2.19
C VAL A 243 -0.65 -0.29 -1.96
N MET A 244 0.00 -0.89 -0.97
CA MET A 244 1.43 -0.74 -0.73
C MET A 244 2.24 -1.53 -1.76
N SER A 245 2.31 -1.04 -2.99
CA SER A 245 2.94 -1.71 -4.13
C SER A 245 4.47 -1.57 -4.16
N TYR A 246 5.10 -1.59 -3.01
CA TYR A 246 6.55 -1.49 -2.77
C TYR A 246 7.02 -2.58 -1.78
N ASP A 247 8.29 -2.57 -1.40
CA ASP A 247 8.91 -3.59 -0.54
C ASP A 247 8.82 -5.01 -1.12
N THR A 248 9.14 -5.11 -2.41
CA THR A 248 9.06 -6.35 -3.19
C THR A 248 10.36 -7.15 -3.20
N ALA A 249 11.47 -6.50 -2.86
CA ALA A 249 12.85 -7.00 -2.99
C ALA A 249 13.25 -7.36 -4.45
N LEU A 250 12.47 -6.96 -5.46
CA LEU A 250 12.76 -7.23 -6.87
C LEU A 250 14.03 -6.49 -7.31
N PRO A 251 14.94 -7.17 -8.04
CA PRO A 251 16.30 -6.64 -8.25
C PRO A 251 16.41 -5.66 -9.44
N LEU A 252 15.38 -5.50 -10.26
CA LEU A 252 15.40 -4.70 -11.49
C LEU A 252 14.14 -3.85 -11.59
N GLU A 253 14.27 -2.61 -12.08
CA GLU A 253 13.14 -1.71 -12.33
C GLU A 253 12.07 -2.33 -13.24
N SER A 254 12.47 -3.06 -14.26
CA SER A 254 11.53 -3.72 -15.19
C SER A 254 10.73 -4.85 -14.53
N LEU A 255 11.27 -5.50 -13.50
CA LEU A 255 10.54 -6.50 -12.72
C LEU A 255 9.61 -5.81 -11.71
N TYR A 256 10.11 -4.81 -11.04
CA TYR A 256 9.33 -4.05 -10.07
C TYR A 256 8.17 -3.29 -10.75
N GLY A 257 8.43 -2.54 -11.80
CA GLY A 257 7.38 -1.85 -12.55
C GLY A 257 6.36 -2.81 -13.17
N GLY A 258 6.80 -3.98 -13.62
CA GLY A 258 5.92 -5.06 -14.10
C GLY A 258 5.06 -5.64 -12.98
N PHE A 259 5.62 -5.76 -11.77
CA PHE A 259 4.86 -6.14 -10.58
C PHE A 259 3.79 -5.08 -10.24
N VAL A 260 4.14 -3.80 -10.26
CA VAL A 260 3.17 -2.72 -10.03
C VAL A 260 2.07 -2.74 -11.10
N ALA A 261 2.40 -2.99 -12.37
CA ALA A 261 1.41 -3.11 -13.44
C ALA A 261 0.44 -4.28 -13.17
N GLN A 262 0.96 -5.45 -12.79
CA GLN A 262 0.15 -6.60 -12.42
C GLN A 262 -0.74 -6.30 -11.21
N GLN A 263 -0.18 -5.71 -10.15
CA GLN A 263 -0.96 -5.33 -8.95
C GLN A 263 -2.07 -4.34 -9.28
N THR A 264 -1.79 -3.37 -10.15
CA THR A 264 -2.80 -2.40 -10.60
C THR A 264 -3.95 -3.10 -11.32
N SER A 265 -3.67 -4.00 -12.28
CA SER A 265 -4.70 -4.74 -13.00
C SER A 265 -5.54 -5.60 -12.06
N LEU A 266 -4.89 -6.36 -11.14
CA LEU A 266 -5.59 -7.20 -10.16
C LEU A 266 -6.47 -6.38 -9.21
N ALA A 267 -5.96 -5.24 -8.74
CA ALA A 267 -6.72 -4.36 -7.85
C ALA A 267 -7.94 -3.74 -8.56
N LEU A 268 -7.80 -3.36 -9.82
CA LEU A 268 -8.91 -2.84 -10.65
C LEU A 268 -10.03 -3.87 -10.82
N GLU A 269 -9.69 -5.16 -10.95
CA GLU A 269 -10.68 -6.24 -11.13
C GLU A 269 -11.55 -6.46 -9.90
N VAL A 270 -11.00 -6.28 -8.69
CA VAL A 270 -11.67 -6.67 -7.44
C VAL A 270 -12.16 -5.48 -6.60
N THR A 271 -11.76 -4.25 -6.94
CA THR A 271 -12.21 -3.04 -6.24
C THR A 271 -13.46 -2.46 -6.88
N PRO A 272 -14.55 -2.23 -6.13
CA PRO A 272 -15.75 -1.59 -6.65
C PRO A 272 -15.44 -0.22 -7.31
N PRO A 273 -16.13 0.15 -8.40
CA PRO A 273 -15.79 1.35 -9.16
C PRO A 273 -16.02 2.67 -8.40
N GLU A 274 -16.86 2.66 -7.37
CA GLU A 274 -17.11 3.79 -6.48
C GLU A 274 -16.01 4.01 -5.43
N VAL A 275 -15.19 3.02 -5.15
CA VAL A 275 -14.10 3.10 -4.17
C VAL A 275 -12.87 3.71 -4.82
N ASP A 276 -12.25 4.70 -4.19
CA ASP A 276 -10.98 5.26 -4.65
C ASP A 276 -9.85 4.23 -4.51
N LEU A 277 -9.27 3.80 -5.63
CA LEU A 277 -8.14 2.88 -5.65
C LEU A 277 -6.84 3.65 -5.91
N LEU A 278 -5.89 3.55 -4.99
CA LEU A 278 -4.59 4.18 -5.13
C LEU A 278 -3.46 3.14 -5.13
N MET A 279 -2.44 3.39 -5.98
CA MET A 279 -1.21 2.58 -5.97
C MET A 279 -0.10 3.35 -5.24
N GLY A 280 0.50 2.71 -4.24
CA GLY A 280 1.58 3.28 -3.44
C GLY A 280 2.87 3.43 -4.23
N LEU A 281 3.56 4.56 -4.07
CA LEU A 281 4.83 4.86 -4.69
C LEU A 281 5.93 4.95 -3.63
N PRO A 282 7.08 4.27 -3.80
CA PRO A 282 8.19 4.29 -2.83
C PRO A 282 8.99 5.59 -2.98
N ALA A 283 8.60 6.65 -2.28
CA ALA A 283 9.36 7.90 -2.25
C ALA A 283 10.43 7.89 -1.15
N TYR A 284 11.18 6.81 -1.04
CA TYR A 284 12.32 6.60 -0.15
C TYR A 284 13.38 5.76 -0.88
N TRP A 285 14.60 5.70 -0.35
CA TRP A 285 15.76 5.12 -1.05
C TRP A 285 16.56 4.12 -0.20
N GLU A 286 16.15 3.87 1.03
CA GLU A 286 16.83 2.95 1.92
C GLU A 286 16.77 1.53 1.36
N ASN A 287 17.94 0.85 1.40
CA ASN A 287 17.99 -0.57 1.07
C ASN A 287 17.84 -1.41 2.34
N ASN A 288 16.95 -2.38 2.28
CA ASN A 288 16.74 -3.36 3.33
C ASN A 288 16.38 -4.73 2.71
N PRO A 289 16.20 -5.80 3.47
CA PRO A 289 15.88 -7.11 2.91
C PRO A 289 14.64 -7.17 2.03
N SER A 290 13.66 -6.27 2.24
CA SER A 290 12.41 -6.21 1.47
C SER A 290 12.41 -5.10 0.41
N HIS A 291 13.33 -4.12 0.46
CA HIS A 291 13.37 -2.97 -0.44
C HIS A 291 14.72 -2.80 -1.14
N ARG A 292 14.67 -2.54 -2.45
CA ARG A 292 15.83 -2.20 -3.29
C ARG A 292 15.62 -0.85 -3.96
N GLY A 293 16.11 0.23 -3.33
CA GLY A 293 15.92 1.60 -3.82
C GLY A 293 16.41 1.87 -5.25
N SER A 294 17.37 1.07 -5.76
CA SER A 294 17.82 1.17 -7.16
C SER A 294 16.86 0.54 -8.17
N ALA A 295 15.91 -0.26 -7.74
CA ALA A 295 14.93 -0.94 -8.60
C ALA A 295 13.50 -0.48 -8.31
N GLU A 296 13.19 -0.27 -7.02
CA GLU A 296 11.87 0.18 -6.57
C GLU A 296 11.81 1.72 -6.58
N THR A 297 11.83 2.28 -7.81
CA THR A 297 11.83 3.73 -8.01
C THR A 297 10.40 4.26 -8.22
N VAL A 298 10.16 5.53 -7.88
CA VAL A 298 8.90 6.22 -8.19
C VAL A 298 8.61 6.18 -9.68
N ALA A 299 9.63 6.36 -10.53
CA ALA A 299 9.46 6.32 -11.98
C ALA A 299 8.97 4.96 -12.48
N ALA A 300 9.57 3.86 -11.98
CA ALA A 300 9.15 2.51 -12.34
C ALA A 300 7.74 2.19 -11.83
N ALA A 301 7.40 2.63 -10.61
CA ALA A 301 6.06 2.46 -10.04
C ALA A 301 5.00 3.24 -10.84
N VAL A 302 5.26 4.51 -11.16
CA VAL A 302 4.36 5.34 -11.99
C VAL A 302 4.13 4.70 -13.36
N ARG A 303 5.21 4.30 -14.04
CA ARG A 303 5.08 3.64 -15.34
C ARG A 303 4.29 2.32 -15.22
N GLY A 304 4.57 1.51 -14.19
CA GLY A 304 3.85 0.27 -13.94
C GLY A 304 2.36 0.50 -13.68
N ALA A 305 2.01 1.45 -12.82
CA ALA A 305 0.62 1.80 -12.53
C ALA A 305 -0.13 2.28 -13.80
N ARG A 306 0.52 3.09 -14.63
CA ARG A 306 -0.05 3.53 -15.92
C ARG A 306 -0.27 2.40 -16.90
N LEU A 307 0.68 1.46 -16.99
CA LEU A 307 0.53 0.27 -17.83
C LEU A 307 -0.61 -0.63 -17.35
N GLY A 308 -0.71 -0.85 -16.03
CA GLY A 308 -1.78 -1.63 -15.42
C GLY A 308 -3.16 -0.96 -15.52
N LEU A 309 -3.21 0.37 -15.49
CA LEU A 309 -4.44 1.15 -15.71
C LEU A 309 -4.91 1.03 -17.16
N GLY A 310 -3.97 1.02 -18.12
CA GLY A 310 -4.28 0.90 -19.55
C GLY A 310 -5.29 1.94 -20.02
N ASP A 311 -6.30 1.49 -20.77
CA ASP A 311 -7.37 2.32 -21.32
C ASP A 311 -8.60 2.43 -20.36
N SER A 312 -8.42 2.04 -19.09
CA SER A 312 -9.51 2.10 -18.11
C SER A 312 -9.99 3.55 -17.90
N ASP A 313 -11.28 3.76 -18.01
CA ASP A 313 -11.97 5.05 -17.75
C ASP A 313 -12.27 5.28 -16.26
N ARG A 314 -11.79 4.39 -15.37
CA ARG A 314 -12.02 4.47 -13.92
C ARG A 314 -11.58 5.83 -13.37
N ARG A 315 -12.53 6.65 -12.94
CA ARG A 315 -12.28 7.99 -12.38
C ARG A 315 -11.69 7.95 -10.98
N ASN A 316 -12.11 6.96 -10.17
CA ASN A 316 -11.66 6.76 -8.79
C ASN A 316 -10.37 5.95 -8.78
N PHE A 317 -9.31 6.52 -9.37
CA PHE A 317 -7.97 5.96 -9.41
C PHE A 317 -6.93 7.05 -9.22
N GLY A 318 -5.90 6.76 -8.43
CA GLY A 318 -4.79 7.67 -8.14
C GLY A 318 -3.52 6.95 -7.73
N LEU A 319 -2.52 7.74 -7.39
CA LEU A 319 -1.24 7.29 -6.83
C LEU A 319 -1.05 7.89 -5.43
N ALA A 320 -0.32 7.20 -4.56
CA ALA A 320 -0.06 7.67 -3.21
C ALA A 320 1.45 7.60 -2.91
N LEU A 321 2.09 8.75 -2.60
CA LEU A 321 3.52 8.82 -2.32
C LEU A 321 3.81 8.47 -0.86
N TYR A 322 4.61 7.46 -0.64
CA TYR A 322 5.12 7.06 0.68
C TYR A 322 6.62 7.35 0.74
N VAL A 323 7.13 8.32 1.48
CA VAL A 323 6.55 9.18 2.49
C VAL A 323 7.24 10.57 2.43
N ASP A 324 6.59 11.63 2.87
CA ASP A 324 7.03 13.02 2.72
C ASP A 324 8.45 13.31 3.26
N PHE A 325 8.77 12.80 4.45
CA PHE A 325 10.05 13.08 5.11
C PHE A 325 11.25 12.33 4.51
N ALA A 326 11.03 11.33 3.65
CA ALA A 326 12.06 10.62 2.90
C ALA A 326 12.08 11.02 1.41
N ALA A 327 11.00 11.63 0.93
CA ALA A 327 10.86 12.02 -0.47
C ALA A 327 11.85 13.10 -0.86
N THR A 328 12.62 12.83 -1.91
CA THR A 328 13.59 13.76 -2.50
C THR A 328 12.95 14.59 -3.64
N PRO A 329 13.57 15.70 -4.07
CA PRO A 329 13.14 16.42 -5.27
C PRO A 329 13.07 15.53 -6.52
N ALA A 330 13.93 14.50 -6.63
CA ALA A 330 13.91 13.55 -7.74
C ALA A 330 12.66 12.66 -7.71
N HIS A 331 12.19 12.21 -6.52
CA HIS A 331 10.95 11.45 -6.38
C HIS A 331 9.74 12.27 -6.83
N TRP A 332 9.65 13.53 -6.39
CA TRP A 332 8.60 14.46 -6.81
C TRP A 332 8.65 14.77 -8.31
N ALA A 333 9.84 14.94 -8.88
CA ALA A 333 10.00 15.14 -10.32
C ALA A 333 9.51 13.91 -11.12
N ALA A 334 9.87 12.70 -10.69
CA ALA A 334 9.42 11.46 -11.33
C ALA A 334 7.89 11.30 -11.28
N TYR A 335 7.27 11.60 -10.13
CA TYR A 335 5.82 11.62 -10.00
C TYR A 335 5.17 12.64 -10.94
N ARG A 336 5.62 13.90 -10.94
CA ARG A 336 5.06 14.97 -11.76
C ARG A 336 5.19 14.66 -13.25
N GLN A 337 6.39 14.31 -13.72
CA GLN A 337 6.66 14.05 -15.13
C GLN A 337 5.93 12.80 -15.63
N GLY A 338 5.90 11.75 -14.80
CA GLY A 338 5.31 10.48 -15.19
C GLY A 338 3.79 10.44 -15.08
N TRP A 339 3.19 11.18 -14.16
CA TRP A 339 1.79 11.03 -13.78
C TRP A 339 0.93 12.27 -13.93
N CYS A 340 1.41 13.45 -13.48
CA CYS A 340 0.65 14.68 -13.63
C CYS A 340 0.57 15.09 -15.12
N ALA A 341 -0.51 15.75 -15.51
CA ALA A 341 -0.60 16.36 -16.83
C ALA A 341 0.57 17.35 -17.00
N ALA A 342 1.18 17.37 -18.17
CA ALA A 342 2.06 18.49 -18.51
C ALA A 342 1.23 19.77 -18.41
N ASP A 343 1.74 20.77 -17.71
CA ASP A 343 1.16 22.11 -17.72
C ASP A 343 1.01 22.52 -19.17
N GLY A 344 -0.25 22.72 -19.61
CA GLY A 344 -0.60 23.14 -20.95
C GLY A 344 -0.25 24.61 -21.17
#